data_93149cd2ebe145c1bd703397da3bc349
#
_entry.id   93149cd2ebe145c1bd703397da3bc349
#
_cell.length_a   1.000
_cell.length_b   1.000
_cell.length_c   1.000
_cell.angle_alpha   90.00
_cell.angle_beta   90.00
_cell.angle_gamma   90.00
#
_symmetry.space_group_name_H-M   'P 1'
#
loop_
_entity.id
_entity.type
_entity.pdbx_description
1 polymer ?
#
loop_
_entity_poly.entity_id
_entity_poly.type
_entity_poly.pdbx_seq_one_letter_code
_entity_poly.pdbx_strand_id
1 'polypeptide(L)'
;MYAIVFDLDQDSLAQTYHNDSYKNAYGDIKKALEAHGFSRQQGSVYFGDVSKVDAVSCVLAVMDLAKSNPWFAPSVSDIRMLRIEDNNDLMPAVKKAVS
;
A
#
# COMPACT_ATOMS: atom_id res chain seq x y z
N MET A 1 -2.73 -12.51 -9.08
CA MET A 1 -2.13 -11.21 -8.67
C MET A 1 -2.41 -10.98 -7.20
N TYR A 2 -1.45 -10.40 -6.50
CA TYR A 2 -1.59 -10.08 -5.09
C TYR A 2 -1.61 -8.57 -4.88
N ALA A 3 -2.34 -8.14 -3.86
CA ALA A 3 -2.39 -6.74 -3.47
C ALA A 3 -2.08 -6.59 -1.99
N ILE A 4 -1.50 -5.46 -1.64
CA ILE A 4 -1.35 -5.03 -0.25
C ILE A 4 -2.26 -3.82 -0.05
N VAL A 5 -3.13 -3.89 0.95
CA VAL A 5 -4.00 -2.79 1.34
C VAL A 5 -3.78 -2.50 2.83
N PHE A 6 -3.77 -1.23 3.19
CA PHE A 6 -3.49 -0.85 4.57
C PHE A 6 -4.20 0.44 4.96
N ASP A 7 -4.35 0.64 6.28
CA ASP A 7 -4.82 1.88 6.87
C ASP A 7 -3.79 2.39 7.85
N LEU A 8 -3.55 3.68 7.84
CA LEU A 8 -2.71 4.36 8.81
C LEU A 8 -3.57 5.18 9.76
N ASP A 9 -3.24 5.11 11.05
CA ASP A 9 -3.81 6.01 12.05
C ASP A 9 -3.07 7.35 11.92
N GLN A 10 -3.80 8.39 11.52
CA GLN A 10 -3.20 9.71 11.24
C GLN A 10 -2.62 10.35 12.49
N ASP A 11 -3.26 10.18 13.65
CA ASP A 11 -2.75 10.74 14.89
C ASP A 11 -1.43 10.08 15.31
N SER A 12 -1.38 8.74 15.24
CA SER A 12 -0.14 7.99 15.54
C SER A 12 0.96 8.36 14.55
N LEU A 13 0.62 8.48 13.26
CA LEU A 13 1.57 8.85 12.23
C LEU A 13 2.16 10.24 12.48
N ALA A 14 1.32 11.21 12.82
CA ALA A 14 1.77 12.58 13.11
C ALA A 14 2.72 12.63 14.30
N GLN A 15 2.53 11.73 15.28
CA GLN A 15 3.36 11.67 16.47
C GLN A 15 4.68 10.93 16.26
N THR A 16 4.70 9.94 15.38
CA THR A 16 5.83 9.01 15.23
C THR A 16 6.70 9.28 14.01
N TYR A 17 6.18 9.97 13.00
CA TYR A 17 6.97 10.33 11.83
C TYR A 17 8.05 11.35 12.22
N HIS A 18 9.21 11.25 11.59
CA HIS A 18 10.43 11.95 12.02
C HIS A 18 10.46 13.45 11.68
N ASN A 19 9.45 14.00 11.03
CA ASN A 19 9.36 15.44 10.76
C ASN A 19 7.90 15.89 10.69
N ASP A 20 7.68 17.21 10.54
CA ASP A 20 6.34 17.80 10.53
C ASP A 20 5.52 17.44 9.31
N SER A 21 6.18 17.01 8.24
CA SER A 21 5.51 16.63 6.98
C SER A 21 5.20 15.14 6.95
N TYR A 22 4.42 14.66 7.92
CA TYR A 22 4.08 13.25 8.02
C TYR A 22 3.37 12.69 6.78
N LYS A 23 2.84 13.56 5.92
CA LYS A 23 2.27 13.15 4.64
C LYS A 23 3.31 12.52 3.71
N ASN A 24 4.59 12.85 3.90
CA ASN A 24 5.69 12.24 3.17
C ASN A 24 5.84 10.75 3.46
N ALA A 25 5.23 10.26 4.55
CA ALA A 25 5.21 8.85 4.89
C ALA A 25 4.65 7.98 3.75
N TYR A 26 3.63 8.48 3.06
CA TYR A 26 3.05 7.75 1.92
C TYR A 26 4.05 7.61 0.77
N GLY A 27 4.91 8.62 0.57
CA GLY A 27 6.00 8.54 -0.40
C GLY A 27 7.06 7.53 0.00
N ASP A 28 7.37 7.43 1.28
CA ASP A 28 8.31 6.43 1.80
C ASP A 28 7.78 5.01 1.61
N ILE A 29 6.49 4.80 1.87
CA ILE A 29 5.82 3.51 1.63
C ILE A 29 5.88 3.15 0.15
N LYS A 30 5.55 4.10 -0.72
CA LYS A 30 5.57 3.88 -2.17
C LYS A 30 6.95 3.43 -2.63
N LYS A 31 8.00 4.12 -2.19
CA LYS A 31 9.38 3.79 -2.54
C LYS A 31 9.75 2.38 -2.10
N ALA A 32 9.40 2.02 -0.86
CA ALA A 32 9.70 0.70 -0.32
C ALA A 32 8.98 -0.41 -1.08
N LEU A 33 7.68 -0.24 -1.33
CA LEU A 33 6.89 -1.26 -2.02
C LEU A 33 7.22 -1.37 -3.51
N GLU A 34 7.53 -0.25 -4.17
CA GLU A 34 7.97 -0.28 -5.57
C GLU A 34 9.27 -1.08 -5.73
N ALA A 35 10.17 -1.01 -4.76
CA ALA A 35 11.40 -1.79 -4.77
C ALA A 35 11.15 -3.31 -4.75
N HIS A 36 9.98 -3.72 -4.27
CA HIS A 36 9.57 -5.13 -4.19
C HIS A 36 8.59 -5.56 -5.30
N GLY A 37 8.43 -4.74 -6.34
CA GLY A 37 7.60 -5.10 -7.48
C GLY A 37 6.13 -4.73 -7.37
N PHE A 38 5.80 -3.83 -6.45
CA PHE A 38 4.44 -3.33 -6.29
C PHE A 38 4.27 -1.98 -6.97
N SER A 39 3.05 -1.68 -7.42
CA SER A 39 2.70 -0.37 -7.94
C SER A 39 1.46 0.15 -7.24
N ARG A 40 1.49 1.44 -6.91
CA ARG A 40 0.39 2.10 -6.24
C ARG A 40 -0.79 2.27 -7.19
N GLN A 41 -1.96 1.84 -6.77
CA GLN A 41 -3.21 1.99 -7.52
C GLN A 41 -4.02 3.17 -7.01
N GLN A 42 -4.17 3.24 -5.70
CA GLN A 42 -4.85 4.32 -5.01
C GLN A 42 -4.16 4.48 -3.65
N GLY A 43 -4.38 5.58 -2.97
CA GLY A 43 -3.84 5.90 -1.67
C GLY A 43 -3.07 4.80 -0.93
N SER A 44 -3.78 3.84 -0.38
CA SER A 44 -3.22 2.75 0.42
C SER A 44 -3.43 1.37 -0.23
N VAL A 45 -3.53 1.32 -1.56
CA VAL A 45 -3.74 0.09 -2.32
C VAL A 45 -2.60 -0.08 -3.32
N TYR A 46 -1.87 -1.20 -3.20
CA TYR A 46 -0.75 -1.54 -4.06
C TYR A 46 -0.96 -2.90 -4.71
N PHE A 47 -0.74 -2.99 -6.02
CA PHE A 47 -0.81 -4.25 -6.76
C PHE A 47 0.59 -4.76 -7.05
N GLY A 48 0.81 -6.06 -6.81
CA GLY A 48 2.05 -6.72 -7.15
C GLY A 48 2.08 -7.13 -8.62
N ASP A 49 3.24 -7.01 -9.25
CA ASP A 49 3.47 -7.48 -10.61
C ASP A 49 3.30 -9.01 -10.65
N VAL A 50 2.40 -9.49 -11.52
CA VAL A 50 2.07 -10.93 -11.61
C VAL A 50 3.27 -11.82 -11.93
N SER A 51 4.29 -11.26 -12.59
CA SER A 51 5.50 -11.99 -12.98
C SER A 51 6.57 -12.00 -11.88
N LYS A 52 6.44 -11.18 -10.83
CA LYS A 52 7.48 -10.97 -9.83
C LYS A 52 7.03 -11.23 -8.40
N VAL A 53 5.74 -11.08 -8.11
CA VAL A 53 5.21 -11.07 -6.75
C VAL A 53 4.33 -12.28 -6.48
N ASP A 54 4.72 -13.09 -5.51
CA ASP A 54 3.91 -14.16 -4.95
C ASP A 54 3.54 -13.83 -3.48
N ALA A 55 2.89 -14.75 -2.80
CA ALA A 55 2.48 -14.53 -1.41
C ALA A 55 3.67 -14.31 -0.47
N VAL A 56 4.76 -15.03 -0.68
CA VAL A 56 5.98 -14.89 0.13
C VAL A 56 6.61 -13.52 -0.08
N SER A 57 6.64 -13.06 -1.33
CA SER A 57 7.15 -11.73 -1.68
C SER A 57 6.38 -10.62 -0.96
N CYS A 58 5.06 -10.76 -0.81
CA CYS A 58 4.23 -9.81 -0.09
C CYS A 58 4.66 -9.70 1.38
N VAL A 59 4.85 -10.83 2.04
CA VAL A 59 5.27 -10.86 3.44
C VAL A 59 6.63 -10.21 3.61
N LEU A 60 7.58 -10.55 2.75
CA LEU A 60 8.94 -10.00 2.80
C LEU A 60 8.94 -8.48 2.55
N ALA A 61 8.12 -8.00 1.62
CA ALA A 61 8.01 -6.58 1.33
C ALA A 61 7.49 -5.80 2.53
N VAL A 62 6.47 -6.32 3.21
CA VAL A 62 5.89 -5.68 4.40
C VAL A 62 6.88 -5.71 5.58
N MET A 63 7.60 -6.81 5.76
CA MET A 63 8.63 -6.91 6.81
C MET A 63 9.75 -5.89 6.56
N ASP A 64 10.19 -5.75 5.33
CA ASP A 64 11.23 -4.78 4.96
C ASP A 64 10.73 -3.34 5.17
N LEU A 65 9.50 -3.05 4.77
CA LEU A 65 8.87 -1.75 4.99
C LEU A 65 8.87 -1.38 6.49
N ALA A 66 8.47 -2.32 7.34
CA ALA A 66 8.41 -2.09 8.79
C ALA A 66 9.80 -1.94 9.41
N LYS A 67 10.78 -2.72 8.95
CA LYS A 67 12.17 -2.65 9.44
C LYS A 67 12.85 -1.35 9.06
N SER A 68 12.65 -0.90 7.83
CA SER A 68 13.32 0.29 7.28
C SER A 68 12.67 1.59 7.74
N ASN A 69 11.44 1.53 8.23
CA ASN A 69 10.67 2.69 8.63
C ASN A 69 10.07 2.49 10.03
N PRO A 70 10.81 2.83 11.11
CA PRO A 70 10.36 2.60 12.49
C PRO A 70 9.01 3.21 12.85
N TRP A 71 8.61 4.27 12.15
CA TRP A 71 7.32 4.92 12.36
C TRP A 71 6.14 4.09 11.81
N PHE A 72 6.41 3.11 10.97
CA PHE A 72 5.34 2.37 10.28
C PHE A 72 4.54 1.47 11.24
N ALA A 73 5.22 0.63 12.01
CA ALA A 73 4.56 -0.32 12.92
C ALA A 73 3.59 0.37 13.90
N PRO A 74 3.97 1.48 14.57
CA PRO A 74 3.04 2.16 15.47
C PRO A 74 1.93 2.91 14.75
N SER A 75 2.07 3.17 13.45
CA SER A 75 1.10 3.98 12.69
C SER A 75 0.10 3.14 11.90
N VAL A 76 0.44 1.91 11.54
CA VAL A 76 -0.47 1.07 10.76
C VAL A 76 -1.53 0.46 11.67
N SER A 77 -2.79 0.69 11.35
CA SER A 77 -3.92 0.15 12.12
C SER A 77 -4.44 -1.16 11.53
N ASP A 78 -4.26 -1.35 10.23
CA ASP A 78 -4.63 -2.58 9.54
C ASP A 78 -3.79 -2.71 8.28
N ILE A 79 -3.36 -3.93 7.97
CA ILE A 79 -2.66 -4.23 6.72
C ILE A 79 -3.01 -5.65 6.30
N ARG A 80 -3.36 -5.81 5.02
CA ARG A 80 -3.81 -7.09 4.49
C ARG A 80 -3.20 -7.39 3.14
N MET A 81 -2.96 -8.68 2.91
CA MET A 81 -2.64 -9.20 1.60
C MET A 81 -3.92 -9.78 1.01
N LEU A 82 -4.25 -9.36 -0.21
CA LEU A 82 -5.40 -9.88 -0.93
C LEU A 82 -4.93 -10.60 -2.19
N ARG A 83 -5.54 -11.72 -2.49
CA ARG A 83 -5.36 -12.38 -3.79
C ARG A 83 -6.47 -11.91 -4.71
N ILE A 84 -6.07 -11.34 -5.85
CA ILE A 84 -7.00 -10.80 -6.84
C ILE A 84 -7.04 -11.75 -8.02
N GLU A 85 -8.24 -12.27 -8.33
CA GLU A 85 -8.45 -13.13 -9.50
C GLU A 85 -9.04 -12.34 -10.67
N ASP A 86 -9.86 -11.33 -10.35
CA ASP A 86 -10.48 -10.45 -11.35
C ASP A 86 -10.27 -9.00 -10.95
N ASN A 87 -9.95 -8.18 -11.94
CA ASN A 87 -9.80 -6.73 -11.76
C ASN A 87 -10.48 -6.03 -12.93
N ASN A 88 -11.63 -5.45 -12.67
CA ASN A 88 -12.45 -4.82 -13.69
C ASN A 88 -12.64 -3.33 -13.40
N ASP A 89 -12.36 -2.50 -14.39
CA ASP A 89 -12.58 -1.06 -14.31
C ASP A 89 -14.08 -0.75 -14.39
N LEU A 90 -14.62 -0.08 -13.39
CA LEU A 90 -16.03 0.29 -13.30
C LEU A 90 -16.31 1.73 -13.77
N MET A 91 -15.29 2.48 -14.18
CA MET A 91 -15.50 3.84 -14.68
C MET A 91 -16.47 3.91 -15.87
N PRO A 92 -16.44 2.97 -16.83
CA PRO A 92 -17.44 2.99 -17.89
C PRO A 92 -18.89 2.91 -17.40
N ALA A 93 -19.14 2.14 -16.34
CA ALA A 93 -20.46 2.05 -15.72
C ALA A 93 -20.88 3.37 -15.06
N VAL A 94 -19.96 4.03 -14.38
CA VAL A 94 -20.20 5.34 -13.77
C VAL A 94 -20.56 6.36 -14.83
N LYS A 95 -19.80 6.44 -15.90
CA LYS A 95 -20.02 7.39 -17.00
C LYS A 95 -21.35 7.14 -17.70
N LYS A 96 -21.70 5.87 -17.90
CA LYS A 96 -22.96 5.50 -18.54
C LYS A 96 -24.17 5.89 -17.69
N ALA A 97 -24.06 5.74 -16.38
CA ALA A 97 -25.15 6.04 -15.43
C ALA A 97 -25.54 7.52 -15.42
N VAL A 98 -24.59 8.42 -15.70
CA VAL A 98 -24.79 9.88 -15.64
C VAL A 98 -24.83 10.55 -17.02
N SER A 99 -24.80 9.77 -18.07
CA SER A 99 -24.84 10.30 -19.45
C SER A 99 -26.25 10.51 -19.96
#